data_f855066169532ac8adc2b56b46639b3f
#
_entry.id   f855066169532ac8adc2b56b46639b3f
#
_cell.length_a   1.000
_cell.length_b   1.000
_cell.length_c   1.000
_cell.angle_alpha   90.00
_cell.angle_beta   90.00
_cell.angle_gamma   90.00
#
_symmetry.space_group_name_H-M   'P 1'
#
loop_
_entity.id
_entity.type
_entity.pdbx_description
1 polymer ?
#
loop_
_entity_poly.entity_id
_entity_poly.type
_entity_poly.pdbx_seq_one_letter_code
_entity_poly.pdbx_strand_id
1 'polypeptide(L)'
;MNLGVKDYLLKPISIEPLRKIIDSSQKQISKTTRILQEDYLKRIISFNNRETSDKNPLLACNCTFMILFTGSLCNNIYTETILHSPLQPASREQIQKLENTFQVSIIVLAGRHYNECIYAVIAPCSSTMDLDDIAQNIYSLHDNSEETLNLVISNTCTDGRELFSIRQEAYLYALFHIRFGCSRIFHIKSETDTNIAPSPEIRQICSNLGEYIKRQKISDCLRSMTGFWNKNKVTQFQLVTDLHYFFSTLEQLPIQSHGQLISNIDEIIGSCQTYSDLEKTILDEVNQYLGYADDFARRDQQTLAKQVKEWLDENFTTQITYKIFQDLFNLNEKYISTLFKAEYNITPSRYVGELRLNMAKNLMQNNPEIRVKDVAELVGFTDYFYFSRVFKSHEGITPSQYIKSISNTDSAPETE
;
A
#
# COMPACT_ATOMS: atom_id res chain seq x y z
N MET A 1 -17.11 -43.36 -15.64
CA MET A 1 -15.76 -42.83 -15.83
C MET A 1 -15.78 -41.90 -17.04
N ASN A 2 -15.73 -40.61 -16.84
CA ASN A 2 -15.62 -39.65 -17.92
C ASN A 2 -14.15 -39.59 -18.32
N LEU A 3 -13.75 -40.26 -19.39
CA LEU A 3 -12.36 -40.42 -19.84
C LEU A 3 -11.72 -39.14 -20.41
N GLY A 4 -12.30 -37.97 -20.18
CA GLY A 4 -11.69 -36.68 -20.53
C GLY A 4 -11.49 -36.45 -22.04
N VAL A 5 -12.19 -37.18 -22.90
CA VAL A 5 -12.15 -37.01 -24.35
C VAL A 5 -12.93 -35.74 -24.70
N LYS A 6 -12.24 -34.77 -25.28
CA LYS A 6 -12.84 -33.45 -25.58
C LYS A 6 -13.44 -33.39 -26.96
N ASP A 7 -12.94 -34.19 -27.93
CA ASP A 7 -13.41 -34.16 -29.29
C ASP A 7 -13.01 -35.43 -30.07
N TYR A 8 -13.66 -35.68 -31.21
CA TYR A 8 -13.43 -36.83 -32.09
C TYR A 8 -13.11 -36.37 -33.51
N LEU A 9 -12.06 -36.95 -34.08
CA LEU A 9 -11.72 -36.73 -35.47
C LEU A 9 -12.11 -37.99 -36.29
N LEU A 10 -12.95 -37.78 -37.32
CA LEU A 10 -13.32 -38.86 -38.25
C LEU A 10 -12.25 -38.97 -39.34
N LYS A 11 -11.96 -40.23 -39.75
CA LYS A 11 -11.07 -40.47 -40.89
C LYS A 11 -11.84 -40.29 -42.23
N PRO A 12 -11.20 -39.66 -43.25
CA PRO A 12 -9.83 -39.18 -43.33
C PRO A 12 -9.64 -37.87 -42.53
N ILE A 13 -8.56 -37.78 -41.74
CA ILE A 13 -8.26 -36.61 -40.89
C ILE A 13 -7.77 -35.47 -41.79
N SER A 14 -8.51 -34.38 -41.84
CA SER A 14 -8.07 -33.16 -42.49
C SER A 14 -7.28 -32.30 -41.53
N ILE A 15 -6.31 -31.55 -42.04
CA ILE A 15 -5.38 -30.72 -41.24
C ILE A 15 -6.11 -29.60 -40.49
N GLU A 16 -7.13 -28.98 -41.08
CA GLU A 16 -7.84 -27.86 -40.51
C GLU A 16 -8.62 -28.17 -39.21
N PRO A 17 -9.46 -29.22 -39.13
CA PRO A 17 -10.09 -29.60 -37.87
C PRO A 17 -9.08 -29.97 -36.78
N LEU A 18 -8.00 -30.66 -37.15
CA LEU A 18 -6.92 -31.00 -36.21
C LEU A 18 -6.26 -29.72 -35.63
N ARG A 19 -5.96 -28.75 -36.48
CA ARG A 19 -5.39 -27.47 -36.07
C ARG A 19 -6.34 -26.73 -35.12
N LYS A 20 -7.64 -26.67 -35.43
CA LYS A 20 -8.63 -26.03 -34.53
C LYS A 20 -8.71 -26.68 -33.16
N ILE A 21 -8.67 -28.02 -33.10
CA ILE A 21 -8.69 -28.75 -31.82
C ILE A 21 -7.40 -28.49 -31.02
N ILE A 22 -6.25 -28.52 -31.69
CA ILE A 22 -4.96 -28.20 -31.03
C ILE A 22 -4.98 -26.76 -30.49
N ASP A 23 -5.36 -25.77 -31.28
CA ASP A 23 -5.42 -24.37 -30.90
C ASP A 23 -6.41 -24.14 -29.74
N SER A 24 -7.57 -24.78 -29.77
CA SER A 24 -8.56 -24.69 -28.70
C SER A 24 -8.05 -25.33 -27.39
N SER A 25 -7.37 -26.47 -27.49
CA SER A 25 -6.80 -27.17 -26.36
C SER A 25 -5.63 -26.40 -25.75
N GLN A 26 -4.75 -25.81 -26.57
CA GLN A 26 -3.66 -24.93 -26.11
C GLN A 26 -4.21 -23.72 -25.40
N LYS A 27 -5.20 -23.02 -25.94
CA LYS A 27 -5.86 -21.88 -25.29
C LYS A 27 -6.47 -22.26 -23.92
N GLN A 28 -7.09 -23.45 -23.85
CA GLN A 28 -7.69 -23.90 -22.60
C GLN A 28 -6.62 -24.25 -21.54
N ILE A 29 -5.55 -24.93 -21.94
CA ILE A 29 -4.42 -25.26 -21.06
C ILE A 29 -3.79 -23.96 -20.57
N SER A 30 -3.48 -23.03 -21.46
CA SER A 30 -2.91 -21.72 -21.10
C SER A 30 -3.80 -20.95 -20.11
N LYS A 31 -5.13 -20.93 -20.35
CA LYS A 31 -6.08 -20.30 -19.43
C LYS A 31 -6.09 -20.94 -18.04
N THR A 32 -6.08 -22.28 -18.00
CA THR A 32 -6.08 -23.03 -16.73
C THR A 32 -4.77 -22.81 -15.96
N THR A 33 -3.62 -22.86 -16.66
CA THR A 33 -2.30 -22.60 -16.07
C THR A 33 -2.24 -21.20 -15.48
N ARG A 34 -2.72 -20.19 -16.22
CA ARG A 34 -2.77 -18.80 -15.74
C ARG A 34 -3.58 -18.66 -14.45
N ILE A 35 -4.76 -19.27 -14.37
CA ILE A 35 -5.60 -19.24 -13.17
C ILE A 35 -4.87 -19.87 -11.98
N LEU A 36 -4.21 -21.00 -12.18
CA LEU A 36 -3.45 -21.67 -11.11
C LEU A 36 -2.26 -20.83 -10.65
N GLN A 37 -1.54 -20.18 -11.56
CA GLN A 37 -0.44 -19.28 -11.24
C GLN A 37 -0.93 -18.06 -10.48
N GLU A 38 -2.03 -17.45 -10.89
CA GLU A 38 -2.64 -16.30 -10.25
C GLU A 38 -3.09 -16.63 -8.81
N ASP A 39 -3.80 -17.75 -8.63
CA ASP A 39 -4.24 -18.20 -7.30
C ASP A 39 -3.07 -18.54 -6.37
N TYR A 40 -2.00 -19.12 -6.92
CA TYR A 40 -0.79 -19.43 -6.19
C TYR A 40 -0.08 -18.16 -5.72
N LEU A 41 0.14 -17.21 -6.62
CA LEU A 41 0.77 -15.92 -6.30
C LEU A 41 -0.06 -15.11 -5.31
N LYS A 42 -1.37 -15.06 -5.46
CA LYS A 42 -2.27 -14.39 -4.51
C LYS A 42 -2.15 -15.00 -3.10
N ARG A 43 -2.08 -16.32 -2.98
CA ARG A 43 -1.89 -16.99 -1.69
C ARG A 43 -0.56 -16.66 -1.05
N ILE A 44 0.55 -16.73 -1.79
CA ILE A 44 1.88 -16.40 -1.27
C ILE A 44 1.93 -14.94 -0.78
N ILE A 45 1.35 -14.01 -1.56
CA ILE A 45 1.35 -12.59 -1.24
C ILE A 45 0.47 -12.27 -0.04
N SER A 46 -0.74 -12.88 0.05
CA SER A 46 -1.74 -12.50 1.06
C SER A 46 -1.49 -13.11 2.44
N PHE A 47 -1.00 -14.35 2.50
CA PHE A 47 -1.02 -15.10 3.76
C PHE A 47 0.33 -15.28 4.45
N ASN A 48 1.42 -14.76 3.90
CA ASN A 48 2.74 -14.98 4.47
C ASN A 48 3.07 -16.49 4.63
N ASN A 49 2.42 -17.33 3.86
CA ASN A 49 2.40 -18.77 4.07
C ASN A 49 3.60 -19.39 3.34
N ARG A 50 4.53 -19.95 4.12
CA ARG A 50 5.66 -20.73 3.62
C ARG A 50 5.24 -22.15 3.20
N GLU A 51 3.96 -22.49 3.29
CA GLU A 51 3.48 -23.80 2.91
C GLU A 51 3.61 -24.00 1.40
N THR A 52 4.64 -24.70 1.05
CA THR A 52 4.84 -25.25 -0.28
C THR A 52 3.83 -26.37 -0.50
N SER A 53 2.75 -26.09 -1.21
CA SER A 53 1.93 -27.19 -1.73
C SER A 53 2.77 -27.97 -2.74
N ASP A 54 2.64 -29.30 -2.77
CA ASP A 54 3.35 -30.20 -3.70
C ASP A 54 3.11 -29.88 -5.20
N LYS A 55 2.25 -28.93 -5.50
CA LYS A 55 1.92 -28.47 -6.85
C LYS A 55 2.26 -27.00 -7.02
N ASN A 56 3.54 -26.71 -7.27
CA ASN A 56 3.98 -25.38 -7.64
C ASN A 56 3.70 -25.14 -9.16
N PRO A 57 2.76 -24.26 -9.54
CA PRO A 57 2.42 -23.99 -10.94
C PRO A 57 3.49 -23.13 -11.65
N LEU A 58 4.52 -22.68 -10.93
CA LEU A 58 5.66 -21.91 -11.46
C LEU A 58 6.92 -22.80 -11.62
N LEU A 59 6.77 -24.11 -11.50
CA LEU A 59 7.88 -25.03 -11.71
C LEU A 59 8.42 -24.85 -13.15
N ALA A 60 9.74 -24.72 -13.30
CA ALA A 60 10.44 -24.44 -14.55
C ALA A 60 10.08 -23.07 -15.21
N CYS A 61 9.64 -22.10 -14.42
CA CYS A 61 9.45 -20.71 -14.85
C CYS A 61 10.34 -19.77 -14.06
N ASN A 62 10.83 -18.75 -14.75
CA ASN A 62 11.41 -17.57 -14.12
C ASN A 62 10.28 -16.63 -13.72
N CYS A 63 10.31 -16.10 -12.50
CA CYS A 63 9.36 -15.11 -12.02
C CYS A 63 10.08 -13.90 -11.46
N THR A 64 9.74 -12.70 -11.93
CA THR A 64 10.27 -11.42 -11.46
C THR A 64 9.10 -10.53 -11.04
N PHE A 65 9.20 -9.92 -9.86
CA PHE A 65 8.23 -8.92 -9.43
C PHE A 65 8.67 -7.53 -9.86
N MET A 66 7.76 -6.80 -10.46
CA MET A 66 7.87 -5.38 -10.73
C MET A 66 6.86 -4.68 -9.83
N ILE A 67 7.34 -3.99 -8.81
CA ILE A 67 6.50 -3.31 -7.83
C ILE A 67 6.44 -1.84 -8.21
N LEU A 68 5.28 -1.41 -8.64
CA LEU A 68 4.97 -0.04 -9.01
C LEU A 68 4.25 0.64 -7.87
N PHE A 69 4.63 1.87 -7.56
CA PHE A 69 3.94 2.69 -6.58
C PHE A 69 4.04 4.17 -6.93
N THR A 70 2.99 4.90 -6.58
CA THR A 70 2.91 6.36 -6.70
C THR A 70 3.14 7.02 -5.36
N GLY A 71 3.73 8.21 -5.36
CA GLY A 71 4.01 8.96 -4.14
C GLY A 71 5.03 8.28 -3.23
N SER A 72 4.82 8.39 -1.93
CA SER A 72 5.68 7.84 -0.89
C SER A 72 5.32 6.40 -0.55
N LEU A 73 6.32 5.60 -0.15
CA LEU A 73 6.08 4.26 0.38
C LEU A 73 5.65 4.37 1.85
N CYS A 74 4.44 3.94 2.14
CA CYS A 74 3.89 3.98 3.50
C CYS A 74 4.15 2.68 4.24
N ASN A 75 4.58 2.79 5.51
CA ASN A 75 4.73 1.63 6.40
C ASN A 75 3.43 1.24 7.10
N ASN A 76 2.45 2.14 7.12
CA ASN A 76 1.23 1.95 7.87
C ASN A 76 0.12 1.34 7.00
N ILE A 77 -0.23 0.09 7.29
CA ILE A 77 -1.25 -0.69 6.58
C ILE A 77 -2.67 -0.10 6.74
N TYR A 78 -2.87 0.74 7.76
CA TYR A 78 -4.22 1.16 8.18
C TYR A 78 -4.78 2.37 7.44
N THR A 79 -3.92 3.24 6.87
CA THR A 79 -4.36 4.61 6.78
C THR A 79 -5.00 5.00 5.47
N GLU A 80 -4.68 4.38 4.33
CA GLU A 80 -4.84 5.17 3.11
C GLU A 80 -5.72 4.54 2.02
N THR A 81 -5.91 3.21 2.04
CA THR A 81 -6.77 2.53 1.06
C THR A 81 -8.24 2.90 1.16
N ILE A 82 -8.64 3.54 2.25
CA ILE A 82 -10.03 3.85 2.51
C ILE A 82 -10.42 5.19 1.91
N LEU A 83 -9.50 6.16 1.94
CA LEU A 83 -9.75 7.53 1.49
C LEU A 83 -9.08 7.87 0.15
N HIS A 84 -8.02 7.16 -0.24
CA HIS A 84 -7.37 7.34 -1.53
C HIS A 84 -7.89 6.35 -2.57
N SER A 85 -7.98 6.80 -3.80
CA SER A 85 -8.25 5.89 -4.91
C SER A 85 -7.07 4.95 -5.10
N PRO A 86 -7.30 3.62 -5.18
CA PRO A 86 -6.22 2.67 -5.44
C PRO A 86 -5.51 2.98 -6.75
N LEU A 87 -4.20 2.76 -6.78
CA LEU A 87 -3.46 2.79 -8.05
C LEU A 87 -4.12 1.82 -9.03
N GLN A 88 -4.67 2.36 -10.11
CA GLN A 88 -5.36 1.55 -11.09
C GLN A 88 -4.35 0.70 -11.86
N PRO A 89 -4.48 -0.63 -11.84
CA PRO A 89 -3.61 -1.48 -12.63
C PRO A 89 -3.83 -1.26 -14.13
N ALA A 90 -2.83 -1.60 -14.94
CA ALA A 90 -2.98 -1.60 -16.38
C ALA A 90 -4.16 -2.48 -16.83
N SER A 91 -4.89 -2.03 -17.83
CA SER A 91 -6.04 -2.76 -18.37
C SER A 91 -5.61 -4.12 -18.94
N ARG A 92 -6.56 -5.06 -18.99
CA ARG A 92 -6.29 -6.39 -19.54
C ARG A 92 -5.79 -6.33 -21.00
N GLU A 93 -6.28 -5.40 -21.79
CA GLU A 93 -5.84 -5.22 -23.18
C GLU A 93 -4.38 -4.72 -23.25
N GLN A 94 -4.00 -3.78 -22.39
CA GLN A 94 -2.63 -3.31 -22.29
C GLN A 94 -1.68 -4.43 -21.86
N ILE A 95 -2.05 -5.19 -20.83
CA ILE A 95 -1.28 -6.36 -20.38
C ILE A 95 -1.14 -7.39 -21.49
N GLN A 96 -2.21 -7.71 -22.19
CA GLN A 96 -2.17 -8.69 -23.29
C GLN A 96 -1.27 -8.23 -24.45
N LYS A 97 -1.22 -6.93 -24.71
CA LYS A 97 -0.26 -6.37 -25.68
C LYS A 97 1.19 -6.64 -25.23
N LEU A 98 1.52 -6.38 -23.98
CA LEU A 98 2.86 -6.61 -23.43
C LEU A 98 3.21 -8.11 -23.45
N GLU A 99 2.29 -8.97 -23.01
CA GLU A 99 2.45 -10.43 -23.06
C GLU A 99 2.78 -10.94 -24.45
N ASN A 100 2.08 -10.43 -25.46
CA ASN A 100 2.32 -10.81 -26.87
C ASN A 100 3.66 -10.26 -27.39
N THR A 101 4.04 -9.05 -27.01
CA THR A 101 5.28 -8.41 -27.46
C THR A 101 6.51 -9.10 -26.90
N PHE A 102 6.50 -9.40 -25.59
CA PHE A 102 7.65 -9.95 -24.87
C PHE A 102 7.59 -11.47 -24.70
N GLN A 103 6.53 -12.15 -25.17
CA GLN A 103 6.32 -13.59 -25.02
C GLN A 103 6.41 -14.07 -23.57
N VAL A 104 5.87 -13.28 -22.64
CA VAL A 104 5.82 -13.54 -21.21
C VAL A 104 4.37 -13.60 -20.73
N SER A 105 4.14 -14.11 -19.52
CA SER A 105 2.86 -13.98 -18.82
C SER A 105 3.00 -12.92 -17.74
N ILE A 106 2.06 -11.98 -17.68
CA ILE A 106 2.06 -10.91 -16.68
C ILE A 106 0.81 -11.04 -15.82
N ILE A 107 0.99 -11.31 -14.53
CA ILE A 107 -0.09 -11.41 -13.56
C ILE A 107 -0.06 -10.14 -12.69
N VAL A 108 -1.18 -9.44 -12.68
CA VAL A 108 -1.35 -8.23 -11.88
C VAL A 108 -1.91 -8.61 -10.51
N LEU A 109 -1.25 -8.13 -9.46
CA LEU A 109 -1.56 -8.43 -8.08
C LEU A 109 -1.72 -7.12 -7.30
N ALA A 110 -2.62 -7.12 -6.32
CA ALA A 110 -2.77 -5.99 -5.41
C ALA A 110 -1.51 -5.79 -4.56
N GLY A 111 -1.09 -4.55 -4.39
CA GLY A 111 -0.02 -4.16 -3.49
C GLY A 111 -0.40 -4.30 -2.01
N ARG A 112 0.47 -3.84 -1.10
CA ARG A 112 0.19 -3.74 0.34
C ARG A 112 -0.64 -2.51 0.66
N HIS A 113 -0.43 -1.45 -0.10
CA HIS A 113 -1.02 -0.14 0.06
C HIS A 113 -1.83 0.23 -1.18
N TYR A 114 -2.68 1.24 -1.03
CA TYR A 114 -3.55 1.74 -2.10
C TYR A 114 -2.78 2.27 -3.32
N ASN A 115 -1.59 2.79 -3.09
CA ASN A 115 -0.72 3.38 -4.09
C ASN A 115 0.25 2.40 -4.74
N GLU A 116 0.04 1.09 -4.54
CA GLU A 116 0.91 0.03 -5.03
C GLU A 116 0.19 -0.92 -6.00
N CYS A 117 0.92 -1.34 -7.03
CA CYS A 117 0.52 -2.42 -7.91
C CYS A 117 1.72 -3.34 -8.18
N ILE A 118 1.51 -4.64 -8.13
CA ILE A 118 2.56 -5.63 -8.36
C ILE A 118 2.30 -6.35 -9.67
N TYR A 119 3.29 -6.34 -10.56
CA TYR A 119 3.31 -7.10 -11.81
C TYR A 119 4.26 -8.29 -11.64
N ALA A 120 3.73 -9.50 -11.61
CA ALA A 120 4.53 -10.72 -11.64
C ALA A 120 4.76 -11.12 -13.11
N VAL A 121 5.97 -10.95 -13.58
CA VAL A 121 6.40 -11.31 -14.93
C VAL A 121 6.94 -12.74 -14.92
N ILE A 122 6.32 -13.62 -15.68
CA ILE A 122 6.60 -15.05 -15.69
C ILE A 122 6.99 -15.47 -17.10
N ALA A 123 8.12 -16.16 -17.22
CA ALA A 123 8.58 -16.73 -18.48
C ALA A 123 9.18 -18.12 -18.27
N PRO A 124 9.22 -18.99 -19.32
CA PRO A 124 9.94 -20.24 -19.25
C PRO A 124 11.43 -20.03 -18.88
N CYS A 125 12.03 -20.91 -18.09
CA CYS A 125 13.45 -20.81 -17.74
C CYS A 125 14.42 -20.79 -18.93
N SER A 126 13.95 -21.29 -20.09
CA SER A 126 14.74 -21.30 -21.32
C SER A 126 14.73 -19.98 -22.10
N SER A 127 13.89 -19.02 -21.72
CA SER A 127 13.76 -17.72 -22.39
C SER A 127 14.57 -16.64 -21.67
N THR A 128 15.24 -15.79 -22.44
CA THR A 128 15.84 -14.56 -21.95
C THR A 128 14.79 -13.46 -21.91
N MET A 129 14.59 -12.82 -20.77
CA MET A 129 13.68 -11.69 -20.60
C MET A 129 14.47 -10.38 -20.62
N ASP A 130 14.03 -9.43 -21.42
CA ASP A 130 14.47 -8.05 -21.28
C ASP A 130 13.60 -7.36 -20.23
N LEU A 131 14.05 -7.43 -18.98
CA LEU A 131 13.31 -6.87 -17.83
C LEU A 131 13.25 -5.35 -17.87
N ASP A 132 14.26 -4.68 -18.43
CA ASP A 132 14.32 -3.24 -18.53
C ASP A 132 13.26 -2.72 -19.51
N ASP A 133 13.17 -3.35 -20.68
CA ASP A 133 12.15 -2.98 -21.68
C ASP A 133 10.73 -3.26 -21.17
N ILE A 134 10.51 -4.39 -20.51
CA ILE A 134 9.21 -4.70 -19.90
C ILE A 134 8.87 -3.67 -18.82
N ALA A 135 9.82 -3.35 -17.93
CA ALA A 135 9.63 -2.37 -16.87
C ALA A 135 9.33 -0.98 -17.42
N GLN A 136 10.06 -0.53 -18.46
CA GLN A 136 9.83 0.76 -19.10
C GLN A 136 8.43 0.84 -19.72
N ASN A 137 7.96 -0.24 -20.34
CA ASN A 137 6.61 -0.30 -20.90
C ASN A 137 5.55 -0.27 -19.81
N ILE A 138 5.69 -1.05 -18.73
CA ILE A 138 4.77 -1.01 -17.58
C ILE A 138 4.76 0.39 -16.97
N TYR A 139 5.93 0.98 -16.75
CA TYR A 139 6.06 2.33 -16.21
C TYR A 139 5.31 3.35 -17.06
N SER A 140 5.50 3.32 -18.39
CA SER A 140 4.86 4.25 -19.33
C SER A 140 3.32 4.16 -19.35
N LEU A 141 2.74 3.02 -18.98
CA LEU A 141 1.28 2.87 -18.87
C LEU A 141 0.69 3.70 -17.71
N HIS A 142 1.54 4.10 -16.75
CA HIS A 142 1.14 4.82 -15.53
C HIS A 142 1.72 6.24 -15.43
N ASP A 143 2.51 6.67 -16.39
CA ASP A 143 3.25 7.96 -16.39
C ASP A 143 2.34 9.19 -16.65
N ASN A 144 1.05 9.07 -16.43
CA ASN A 144 0.08 10.17 -16.57
C ASN A 144 -0.33 10.78 -15.23
N SER A 145 0.26 10.36 -14.13
CA SER A 145 -0.04 10.86 -12.80
C SER A 145 0.74 12.15 -12.50
N GLU A 146 0.10 13.11 -11.87
CA GLU A 146 0.77 14.28 -11.29
C GLU A 146 1.71 13.87 -10.12
N GLU A 147 1.60 12.63 -9.67
CA GLU A 147 2.36 12.06 -8.56
C GLU A 147 3.68 11.43 -9.05
N THR A 148 4.65 11.36 -8.13
CA THR A 148 5.90 10.64 -8.41
C THR A 148 5.63 9.16 -8.59
N LEU A 149 6.27 8.57 -9.60
CA LEU A 149 6.10 7.16 -9.95
C LEU A 149 7.42 6.42 -9.79
N ASN A 150 7.41 5.33 -9.03
CA ASN A 150 8.58 4.49 -8.82
C ASN A 150 8.27 3.03 -9.18
N LEU A 151 9.20 2.36 -9.85
CA LEU A 151 9.13 0.96 -10.19
C LEU A 151 10.39 0.23 -9.73
N VAL A 152 10.21 -0.78 -8.89
CA VAL A 152 11.28 -1.64 -8.39
C VAL A 152 11.22 -2.98 -9.09
N ILE A 153 12.35 -3.40 -9.66
CA ILE A 153 12.50 -4.72 -10.30
C ILE A 153 13.21 -5.64 -9.31
N SER A 154 12.53 -6.71 -8.90
CA SER A 154 13.10 -7.73 -8.01
C SER A 154 14.16 -8.59 -8.70
N ASN A 155 14.93 -9.34 -7.91
CA ASN A 155 15.67 -10.46 -8.44
C ASN A 155 14.72 -11.48 -9.08
N THR A 156 15.20 -12.20 -10.10
CA THR A 156 14.44 -13.25 -10.75
C THR A 156 14.51 -14.53 -9.92
N CYS A 157 13.33 -15.09 -9.64
CA CYS A 157 13.16 -16.33 -8.93
C CYS A 157 12.96 -17.50 -9.89
N THR A 158 13.70 -18.57 -9.70
CA THR A 158 13.51 -19.84 -10.42
C THR A 158 12.84 -20.91 -9.57
N ASP A 159 12.76 -20.69 -8.25
CA ASP A 159 12.10 -21.57 -7.29
C ASP A 159 10.94 -20.84 -6.61
N GLY A 160 9.73 -21.30 -6.84
CA GLY A 160 8.53 -20.68 -6.25
C GLY A 160 8.53 -20.59 -4.73
N ARG A 161 9.41 -21.32 -4.02
CA ARG A 161 9.57 -21.22 -2.56
C ARG A 161 10.21 -19.90 -2.12
N GLU A 162 10.97 -19.25 -3.00
CA GLU A 162 11.68 -18.00 -2.71
C GLU A 162 10.87 -16.76 -3.06
N LEU A 163 9.73 -16.90 -3.71
CA LEU A 163 8.90 -15.78 -4.17
C LEU A 163 8.55 -14.79 -3.05
N PHE A 164 8.26 -15.32 -1.87
CA PHE A 164 7.97 -14.48 -0.72
C PHE A 164 9.18 -13.64 -0.28
N SER A 165 10.36 -14.26 -0.15
CA SER A 165 11.60 -13.57 0.27
C SER A 165 12.01 -12.52 -0.75
N ILE A 166 11.99 -12.86 -2.04
CA ILE A 166 12.35 -11.92 -3.13
C ILE A 166 11.44 -10.69 -3.16
N ARG A 167 10.14 -10.89 -2.94
CA ARG A 167 9.23 -9.76 -2.81
C ARG A 167 9.53 -8.90 -1.58
N GLN A 168 9.81 -9.52 -0.43
CA GLN A 168 10.18 -8.77 0.78
C GLN A 168 11.47 -7.98 0.59
N GLU A 169 12.47 -8.58 -0.06
CA GLU A 169 13.72 -7.89 -0.42
C GLU A 169 13.45 -6.67 -1.31
N ALA A 170 12.54 -6.79 -2.29
CA ALA A 170 12.16 -5.69 -3.15
C ALA A 170 11.55 -4.52 -2.36
N TYR A 171 10.65 -4.79 -1.43
CA TYR A 171 10.08 -3.76 -0.56
C TYR A 171 11.13 -3.13 0.36
N LEU A 172 11.99 -3.93 1.00
CA LEU A 172 13.05 -3.41 1.85
C LEU A 172 14.01 -2.53 1.05
N TYR A 173 14.41 -3.00 -0.14
CA TYR A 173 15.28 -2.22 -1.00
C TYR A 173 14.61 -0.89 -1.41
N ALA A 174 13.32 -0.92 -1.77
CA ALA A 174 12.55 0.27 -2.08
C ALA A 174 12.59 1.26 -0.91
N LEU A 175 12.28 0.81 0.31
CA LEU A 175 12.24 1.65 1.51
C LEU A 175 13.53 2.45 1.73
N PHE A 176 14.69 1.83 1.47
CA PHE A 176 15.99 2.48 1.66
C PHE A 176 16.46 3.33 0.48
N HIS A 177 15.92 3.11 -0.74
CA HIS A 177 16.47 3.71 -1.96
C HIS A 177 15.51 4.67 -2.67
N ILE A 178 14.23 4.69 -2.32
CA ILE A 178 13.29 5.68 -2.84
C ILE A 178 13.70 7.06 -2.36
N ARG A 179 13.71 8.00 -3.30
CA ARG A 179 13.98 9.40 -2.99
C ARG A 179 12.67 10.16 -2.98
N PHE A 180 12.43 10.91 -1.93
CA PHE A 180 11.23 11.72 -1.81
C PHE A 180 11.13 12.72 -2.98
N GLY A 181 9.95 12.80 -3.60
CA GLY A 181 9.69 13.69 -4.74
C GLY A 181 10.42 13.33 -6.04
N CYS A 182 10.91 12.09 -6.22
CA CYS A 182 11.61 11.65 -7.42
C CYS A 182 10.96 10.40 -8.03
N SER A 183 10.82 10.40 -9.36
CA SER A 183 10.36 9.25 -10.13
C SER A 183 11.52 8.46 -10.71
N ARG A 184 11.50 7.13 -10.64
CA ARG A 184 12.55 6.29 -11.23
C ARG A 184 12.20 4.81 -11.33
N ILE A 185 12.88 4.12 -12.26
CA ILE A 185 12.94 2.65 -12.35
C ILE A 185 14.30 2.20 -11.78
N PHE A 186 14.32 1.16 -10.97
CA PHE A 186 15.57 0.62 -10.43
C PHE A 186 15.51 -0.87 -10.11
N HIS A 187 16.65 -1.54 -10.29
CA HIS A 187 16.86 -2.94 -9.90
C HIS A 187 17.36 -3.04 -8.47
N ILE A 188 17.02 -4.12 -7.79
CA ILE A 188 17.62 -4.49 -6.52
C ILE A 188 19.11 -4.77 -6.73
N LYS A 189 19.95 -4.18 -5.86
CA LYS A 189 21.38 -4.44 -5.77
C LYS A 189 21.69 -5.06 -4.42
N SER A 190 22.71 -5.90 -4.37
CA SER A 190 23.10 -6.62 -3.15
C SER A 190 23.75 -5.73 -2.07
N GLU A 191 24.10 -4.50 -2.38
CA GLU A 191 24.73 -3.58 -1.43
C GLU A 191 23.70 -2.56 -0.91
N THR A 192 23.43 -2.61 0.38
CA THR A 192 22.64 -1.63 1.11
C THR A 192 23.56 -0.87 2.07
N ASP A 193 24.05 0.28 1.63
CA ASP A 193 24.68 1.24 2.54
C ASP A 193 23.56 2.00 3.30
N THR A 194 23.07 1.38 4.37
CA THR A 194 22.01 1.96 5.19
C THR A 194 22.61 2.75 6.34
N ASN A 195 22.76 4.05 6.16
CA ASN A 195 23.05 4.95 7.28
C ASN A 195 21.78 5.16 8.11
N ILE A 196 21.74 4.60 9.30
CA ILE A 196 20.58 4.65 10.22
C ILE A 196 20.63 5.92 11.12
N ALA A 197 21.65 6.74 10.99
CA ALA A 197 21.81 7.93 11.81
C ALA A 197 21.16 9.17 11.16
N PRO A 198 20.65 10.12 11.96
CA PRO A 198 20.21 11.41 11.45
C PRO A 198 21.33 12.15 10.73
N SER A 199 20.98 12.88 9.68
CA SER A 199 21.94 13.66 8.89
C SER A 199 22.71 14.65 9.80
N PRO A 200 24.05 14.78 9.63
CA PRO A 200 24.84 15.71 10.44
C PRO A 200 24.32 17.14 10.39
N GLU A 201 23.88 17.60 9.22
CA GLU A 201 23.32 18.93 8.99
C GLU A 201 22.01 19.12 9.76
N ILE A 202 21.15 18.11 9.77
CA ILE A 202 19.89 18.16 10.54
C ILE A 202 20.17 18.19 12.03
N ARG A 203 21.14 17.42 12.52
CA ARG A 203 21.59 17.50 13.93
C ARG A 203 22.08 18.89 14.28
N GLN A 204 22.84 19.55 13.41
CA GLN A 204 23.32 20.91 13.60
C GLN A 204 22.17 21.92 13.62
N ILE A 205 21.18 21.80 12.73
CA ILE A 205 19.99 22.65 12.70
C ILE A 205 19.19 22.45 14.00
N CYS A 206 18.94 21.21 14.40
CA CYS A 206 18.18 20.88 15.61
C CYS A 206 18.88 21.31 16.90
N SER A 207 20.22 21.41 16.96
CA SER A 207 20.93 21.91 18.13
C SER A 207 20.57 23.38 18.49
N ASN A 208 20.08 24.13 17.50
CA ASN A 208 19.64 25.52 17.66
C ASN A 208 18.11 25.68 17.75
N LEU A 209 17.36 24.57 17.81
CA LEU A 209 15.89 24.57 17.74
C LEU A 209 15.24 25.46 18.80
N GLY A 210 15.75 25.46 20.04
CA GLY A 210 15.27 26.32 21.10
C GLY A 210 15.40 27.84 20.81
N GLU A 211 16.44 28.26 20.09
CA GLU A 211 16.59 29.63 19.64
C GLU A 211 15.63 30.01 18.51
N TYR A 212 15.38 29.10 17.59
CA TYR A 212 14.38 29.31 16.54
C TYR A 212 12.99 29.52 17.15
N ILE A 213 12.61 28.70 18.14
CA ILE A 213 11.32 28.82 18.82
C ILE A 213 11.22 30.13 19.60
N LYS A 214 12.23 30.48 20.43
CA LYS A 214 12.25 31.75 21.19
C LYS A 214 12.11 32.97 20.29
N ARG A 215 12.68 32.93 19.09
CA ARG A 215 12.61 34.03 18.13
C ARG A 215 11.40 33.96 17.22
N GLN A 216 10.52 33.00 17.38
CA GLN A 216 9.36 32.72 16.49
C GLN A 216 9.76 32.53 15.00
N LYS A 217 10.93 31.91 14.79
CA LYS A 217 11.52 31.66 13.45
C LYS A 217 11.57 30.19 13.09
N ILE A 218 10.61 29.38 13.57
CA ILE A 218 10.57 27.95 13.29
C ILE A 218 10.44 27.66 11.77
N SER A 219 9.79 28.53 11.02
CA SER A 219 9.70 28.45 9.55
C SER A 219 11.09 28.52 8.89
N ASP A 220 12.04 29.34 9.42
CA ASP A 220 13.39 29.42 8.88
C ASP A 220 14.17 28.12 9.15
N CYS A 221 13.95 27.50 10.32
CA CYS A 221 14.49 26.20 10.66
C CYS A 221 14.01 25.12 9.66
N LEU A 222 12.70 25.02 9.46
CA LEU A 222 12.10 24.05 8.54
C LEU A 222 12.53 24.26 7.10
N ARG A 223 12.61 25.51 6.65
CA ARG A 223 13.12 25.83 5.31
C ARG A 223 14.57 25.41 5.13
N SER A 224 15.40 25.52 6.17
CA SER A 224 16.78 25.03 6.12
C SER A 224 16.84 23.52 6.00
N MET A 225 15.98 22.79 6.74
CA MET A 225 15.87 21.33 6.66
C MET A 225 15.37 20.87 5.29
N THR A 226 14.28 21.42 4.79
CA THR A 226 13.70 21.06 3.49
C THR A 226 14.63 21.44 2.34
N GLY A 227 15.33 22.56 2.46
CA GLY A 227 16.39 22.95 1.50
C GLY A 227 17.53 21.94 1.43
N PHE A 228 18.00 21.44 2.58
CA PHE A 228 19.01 20.39 2.65
C PHE A 228 18.52 19.10 2.00
N TRP A 229 17.33 18.61 2.38
CA TRP A 229 16.77 17.37 1.83
C TRP A 229 16.55 17.43 0.33
N ASN A 230 16.01 18.55 -0.18
CA ASN A 230 15.77 18.75 -1.60
C ASN A 230 17.08 18.81 -2.40
N LYS A 231 18.08 19.54 -1.88
CA LYS A 231 19.40 19.67 -2.54
C LYS A 231 20.10 18.31 -2.66
N ASN A 232 20.03 17.48 -1.61
CA ASN A 232 20.74 16.21 -1.56
C ASN A 232 19.88 15.03 -2.07
N LYS A 233 18.61 15.27 -2.46
CA LYS A 233 17.68 14.23 -2.92
C LYS A 233 17.69 13.03 -1.97
N VAL A 234 17.52 13.30 -0.68
CA VAL A 234 17.59 12.27 0.37
C VAL A 234 16.59 11.15 0.12
N THR A 235 16.94 9.96 0.59
CA THR A 235 16.02 8.84 0.54
C THR A 235 14.85 9.07 1.51
N GLN A 236 13.71 8.46 1.23
CA GLN A 236 12.57 8.53 2.13
C GLN A 236 12.93 8.01 3.52
N PHE A 237 13.73 6.96 3.61
CA PHE A 237 14.21 6.41 4.87
C PHE A 237 15.04 7.43 5.67
N GLN A 238 15.96 8.15 5.02
CA GLN A 238 16.73 9.20 5.67
C GLN A 238 15.84 10.35 6.13
N LEU A 239 14.85 10.73 5.30
CA LEU A 239 13.86 11.74 5.64
C LEU A 239 13.06 11.36 6.91
N VAL A 240 12.58 10.12 7.00
CA VAL A 240 11.90 9.57 8.19
C VAL A 240 12.82 9.65 9.41
N THR A 241 14.09 9.25 9.27
CA THR A 241 15.07 9.27 10.36
C THR A 241 15.35 10.68 10.86
N ASP A 242 15.52 11.63 9.94
CA ASP A 242 15.75 13.04 10.26
C ASP A 242 14.54 13.68 10.94
N LEU A 243 13.32 13.35 10.51
CA LEU A 243 12.09 13.83 11.12
C LEU A 243 11.88 13.27 12.53
N HIS A 244 12.16 11.99 12.75
CA HIS A 244 12.13 11.41 14.09
C HIS A 244 13.08 12.15 15.03
N TYR A 245 14.28 12.43 14.55
CA TYR A 245 15.25 13.19 15.35
C TYR A 245 14.77 14.62 15.65
N PHE A 246 14.21 15.31 14.67
CA PHE A 246 13.65 16.65 14.83
C PHE A 246 12.53 16.68 15.89
N PHE A 247 11.53 15.82 15.74
CA PHE A 247 10.40 15.79 16.68
C PHE A 247 10.82 15.36 18.09
N SER A 248 11.69 14.36 18.21
CA SER A 248 12.24 13.97 19.53
C SER A 248 13.04 15.10 20.19
N THR A 249 13.78 15.89 19.41
CA THR A 249 14.51 17.05 19.94
C THR A 249 13.52 18.13 20.40
N LEU A 250 12.44 18.35 19.66
CA LEU A 250 11.40 19.33 20.01
C LEU A 250 10.71 18.96 21.32
N GLU A 251 10.38 17.68 21.53
CA GLU A 251 9.74 17.19 22.76
C GLU A 251 10.64 17.31 24.00
N GLN A 252 11.96 17.23 23.82
CA GLN A 252 12.93 17.35 24.92
C GLN A 252 13.18 18.80 25.35
N LEU A 253 12.74 19.79 24.59
CA LEU A 253 12.93 21.18 24.97
C LEU A 253 12.04 21.55 26.15
N PRO A 254 12.57 22.36 27.13
CA PRO A 254 11.81 22.83 28.28
C PRO A 254 10.88 23.98 27.86
N ILE A 255 9.87 23.68 27.05
CA ILE A 255 8.87 24.61 26.53
C ILE A 255 7.49 24.22 27.01
N GLN A 256 6.61 25.20 27.17
CA GLN A 256 5.22 24.94 27.47
C GLN A 256 4.55 24.43 26.21
N SER A 257 4.13 23.16 26.19
CA SER A 257 3.41 22.53 25.08
C SER A 257 1.91 22.51 25.35
N HIS A 258 1.11 22.68 24.32
CA HIS A 258 -0.36 22.72 24.40
C HIS A 258 -1.01 21.47 23.78
N GLY A 259 -0.25 20.40 23.53
CA GLY A 259 -0.72 19.17 22.95
C GLY A 259 0.32 18.07 22.97
N GLN A 260 0.00 16.93 22.43
CA GLN A 260 0.96 15.88 22.10
C GLN A 260 1.45 16.09 20.67
N LEU A 261 2.75 15.98 20.44
CA LEU A 261 3.29 15.87 19.10
C LEU A 261 2.79 14.56 18.49
N ILE A 262 1.99 14.66 17.45
CA ILE A 262 1.45 13.51 16.78
C ILE A 262 2.51 13.02 15.81
N SER A 263 3.31 12.07 16.26
CA SER A 263 4.47 11.57 15.52
C SER A 263 4.12 10.39 14.59
N ASN A 264 3.07 10.51 13.78
CA ASN A 264 2.96 9.60 12.65
C ASN A 264 3.67 10.20 11.42
N ILE A 265 5.00 10.07 11.41
CA ILE A 265 5.85 10.61 10.36
C ILE A 265 5.50 9.99 9.00
N ASP A 266 5.10 8.75 8.96
CA ASP A 266 4.66 8.08 7.71
C ASP A 266 3.43 8.79 7.11
N GLU A 267 2.49 9.26 7.94
CA GLU A 267 1.35 10.04 7.46
C GLU A 267 1.76 11.42 6.94
N ILE A 268 2.68 12.10 7.65
CA ILE A 268 3.21 13.38 7.20
C ILE A 268 3.86 13.23 5.81
N ILE A 269 4.70 12.22 5.65
CA ILE A 269 5.40 11.97 4.37
C ILE A 269 4.41 11.48 3.30
N GLY A 270 3.48 10.60 3.66
CA GLY A 270 2.46 10.07 2.74
C GLY A 270 1.53 11.13 2.19
N SER A 271 1.19 12.14 2.99
CA SER A 271 0.32 13.25 2.58
C SER A 271 1.01 14.33 1.75
N CYS A 272 2.34 14.29 1.60
CA CYS A 272 3.12 15.30 0.92
C CYS A 272 3.75 14.78 -0.37
N GLN A 273 3.61 15.54 -1.46
CA GLN A 273 4.25 15.21 -2.73
C GLN A 273 5.52 16.04 -2.98
N THR A 274 5.58 17.23 -2.40
CA THR A 274 6.70 18.15 -2.57
C THR A 274 7.32 18.53 -1.23
N TYR A 275 8.57 18.99 -1.26
CA TYR A 275 9.23 19.53 -0.06
C TYR A 275 8.55 20.79 0.49
N SER A 276 7.83 21.55 -0.36
CA SER A 276 7.03 22.70 0.06
C SER A 276 5.81 22.26 0.87
N ASP A 277 5.14 21.18 0.44
CA ASP A 277 4.02 20.61 1.19
C ASP A 277 4.49 20.07 2.52
N LEU A 278 5.65 19.39 2.52
CA LEU A 278 6.27 18.85 3.72
C LEU A 278 6.61 19.96 4.73
N GLU A 279 7.24 21.06 4.27
CA GLU A 279 7.56 22.23 5.11
C GLU A 279 6.30 22.78 5.79
N LYS A 280 5.24 22.99 4.99
CA LYS A 280 3.97 23.50 5.49
C LYS A 280 3.32 22.57 6.51
N THR A 281 3.32 21.25 6.22
CA THR A 281 2.71 20.25 7.10
C THR A 281 3.43 20.18 8.45
N ILE A 282 4.75 20.15 8.42
CA ILE A 282 5.55 20.13 9.66
C ILE A 282 5.35 21.45 10.44
N LEU A 283 5.29 22.60 9.75
CA LEU A 283 5.07 23.89 10.39
C LEU A 283 3.70 23.94 11.10
N ASP A 284 2.65 23.44 10.48
CA ASP A 284 1.31 23.39 11.05
C ASP A 284 1.29 22.51 12.31
N GLU A 285 1.92 21.32 12.28
CA GLU A 285 2.06 20.42 13.44
C GLU A 285 2.84 21.08 14.59
N VAL A 286 3.96 21.73 14.28
CA VAL A 286 4.78 22.40 15.29
C VAL A 286 4.04 23.61 15.90
N ASN A 287 3.35 24.40 15.10
CA ASN A 287 2.56 25.53 15.60
C ASN A 287 1.41 25.08 16.51
N GLN A 288 0.77 23.96 16.17
CA GLN A 288 -0.25 23.37 17.03
C GLN A 288 0.35 22.91 18.38
N TYR A 289 1.50 22.23 18.32
CA TYR A 289 2.21 21.78 19.54
C TYR A 289 2.64 22.96 20.43
N LEU A 290 3.12 24.04 19.83
CA LEU A 290 3.56 25.25 20.55
C LEU A 290 2.39 26.16 20.98
N GLY A 291 1.17 25.85 20.61
CA GLY A 291 -0.01 26.64 20.98
C GLY A 291 -0.11 27.99 20.25
N TYR A 292 0.56 28.14 19.11
CA TYR A 292 0.48 29.36 18.30
C TYR A 292 -0.79 29.47 17.45
N ALA A 293 -1.70 28.49 17.54
CA ALA A 293 -2.98 28.54 16.87
C ALA A 293 -3.96 29.47 17.60
N ASP A 294 -4.59 30.36 16.85
CA ASP A 294 -5.54 31.36 17.36
C ASP A 294 -6.79 30.68 17.95
N ASP A 295 -7.23 31.05 19.16
CA ASP A 295 -8.39 30.44 19.85
C ASP A 295 -9.72 30.53 19.09
N PHE A 296 -9.85 31.51 18.19
CA PHE A 296 -11.05 31.68 17.36
C PHE A 296 -11.09 30.66 16.21
N ALA A 297 -9.95 30.43 15.57
CA ALA A 297 -9.80 29.40 14.54
C ALA A 297 -10.04 27.97 15.08
N ARG A 298 -9.70 27.74 16.35
CA ARG A 298 -9.92 26.44 17.02
C ARG A 298 -11.40 26.05 17.14
N ARG A 299 -12.30 26.98 17.47
CA ARG A 299 -13.74 26.69 17.62
C ARG A 299 -14.39 26.32 16.28
N ASP A 300 -14.02 27.00 15.21
CA ASP A 300 -14.52 26.69 13.87
C ASP A 300 -13.93 25.35 13.39
N GLN A 301 -12.68 25.06 13.71
CA GLN A 301 -12.03 23.78 13.39
C GLN A 301 -12.69 22.60 14.12
N GLN A 302 -13.01 22.72 15.41
CA GLN A 302 -13.71 21.68 16.16
C GLN A 302 -15.10 21.38 15.60
N THR A 303 -15.85 22.41 15.24
CA THR A 303 -17.16 22.25 14.60
C THR A 303 -17.05 21.50 13.28
N LEU A 304 -16.04 21.85 12.47
CA LEU A 304 -15.80 21.23 11.18
C LEU A 304 -15.30 19.78 11.31
N ALA A 305 -14.41 19.51 12.26
CA ALA A 305 -13.96 18.15 12.57
C ALA A 305 -15.14 17.25 12.99
N LYS A 306 -16.07 17.80 13.77
CA LYS A 306 -17.30 17.11 14.17
C LYS A 306 -18.20 16.79 12.98
N GLN A 307 -18.41 17.74 12.07
CA GLN A 307 -19.18 17.52 10.85
C GLN A 307 -18.55 16.43 9.96
N VAL A 308 -17.23 16.43 9.81
CA VAL A 308 -16.51 15.38 9.08
C VAL A 308 -16.71 14.03 9.75
N LYS A 309 -16.62 13.96 11.08
CA LYS A 309 -16.84 12.73 11.84
C LYS A 309 -18.26 12.19 11.67
N GLU A 310 -19.28 13.04 11.85
CA GLU A 310 -20.69 12.68 11.67
C GLU A 310 -20.95 12.11 10.27
N TRP A 311 -20.37 12.75 9.26
CA TRP A 311 -20.48 12.25 7.89
C TRP A 311 -19.78 10.88 7.71
N LEU A 312 -18.61 10.68 8.32
CA LEU A 312 -17.91 9.40 8.29
C LEU A 312 -18.70 8.28 8.99
N ASP A 313 -19.33 8.59 10.12
CA ASP A 313 -20.16 7.65 10.88
C ASP A 313 -21.35 7.14 10.04
N GLU A 314 -21.91 7.98 9.19
CA GLU A 314 -23.04 7.65 8.33
C GLU A 314 -22.62 6.92 7.03
N ASN A 315 -21.39 7.18 6.53
CA ASN A 315 -20.98 6.77 5.19
C ASN A 315 -19.83 5.77 5.14
N PHE A 316 -19.30 5.26 6.27
CA PHE A 316 -18.08 4.45 6.32
C PHE A 316 -18.15 3.14 5.50
N THR A 317 -19.34 2.63 5.18
CA THR A 317 -19.51 1.43 4.35
C THR A 317 -19.42 1.73 2.85
N THR A 318 -19.45 2.99 2.44
CA THR A 318 -19.33 3.40 1.04
C THR A 318 -17.87 3.60 0.63
N GLN A 319 -17.63 3.81 -0.65
CA GLN A 319 -16.31 4.20 -1.12
C GLN A 319 -16.07 5.68 -0.77
N ILE A 320 -15.21 5.94 0.21
CA ILE A 320 -14.85 7.27 0.67
C ILE A 320 -13.52 7.66 0.02
N THR A 321 -13.49 8.86 -0.59
CA THR A 321 -12.28 9.47 -1.16
C THR A 321 -12.13 10.90 -0.66
N TYR A 322 -10.92 11.43 -0.62
CA TYR A 322 -10.70 12.84 -0.26
C TYR A 322 -11.38 13.82 -1.21
N LYS A 323 -11.61 13.42 -2.46
CA LYS A 323 -12.38 14.22 -3.41
C LYS A 323 -13.79 14.50 -2.91
N ILE A 324 -14.44 13.54 -2.25
CA ILE A 324 -15.76 13.72 -1.65
C ILE A 324 -15.74 14.83 -0.61
N PHE A 325 -14.71 14.88 0.23
CA PHE A 325 -14.59 15.96 1.22
C PHE A 325 -14.31 17.32 0.58
N GLN A 326 -13.56 17.35 -0.52
CA GLN A 326 -13.35 18.57 -1.28
C GLN A 326 -14.69 19.09 -1.85
N ASP A 327 -15.51 18.18 -2.37
CA ASP A 327 -16.81 18.52 -2.96
C ASP A 327 -17.84 18.93 -1.88
N LEU A 328 -17.84 18.30 -0.71
CA LEU A 328 -18.81 18.55 0.37
C LEU A 328 -18.43 19.73 1.27
N PHE A 329 -17.16 19.83 1.65
CA PHE A 329 -16.69 20.78 2.66
C PHE A 329 -15.75 21.84 2.09
N ASN A 330 -15.40 21.76 0.80
CA ASN A 330 -14.38 22.62 0.16
C ASN A 330 -13.01 22.56 0.86
N LEU A 331 -12.65 21.37 1.38
CA LEU A 331 -11.43 21.11 2.13
C LEU A 331 -10.50 20.21 1.34
N ASN A 332 -9.22 20.51 1.37
CA ASN A 332 -8.21 19.59 0.83
C ASN A 332 -7.93 18.45 1.83
N GLU A 333 -7.42 17.35 1.31
CA GLU A 333 -7.05 16.13 2.03
C GLU A 333 -6.24 16.40 3.29
N LYS A 334 -5.18 17.17 3.13
CA LYS A 334 -4.22 17.50 4.18
C LYS A 334 -4.88 18.24 5.34
N TYR A 335 -5.71 19.23 5.02
CA TYR A 335 -6.41 20.01 6.04
C TYR A 335 -7.38 19.15 6.83
N ILE A 336 -8.10 18.24 6.16
CA ILE A 336 -9.00 17.30 6.83
C ILE A 336 -8.25 16.35 7.75
N SER A 337 -7.15 15.78 7.28
CA SER A 337 -6.33 14.88 8.10
C SER A 337 -5.80 15.58 9.35
N THR A 338 -5.25 16.77 9.20
CA THR A 338 -4.73 17.58 10.32
C THR A 338 -5.84 17.95 11.29
N LEU A 339 -6.95 18.46 10.77
CA LEU A 339 -8.11 18.88 11.55
C LEU A 339 -8.71 17.74 12.38
N PHE A 340 -8.97 16.61 11.74
CA PHE A 340 -9.59 15.44 12.36
C PHE A 340 -8.68 14.83 13.42
N LYS A 341 -7.38 14.76 13.11
CA LYS A 341 -6.38 14.21 14.02
C LYS A 341 -6.16 15.13 15.24
N ALA A 342 -6.21 16.44 15.07
CA ALA A 342 -6.13 17.38 16.14
C ALA A 342 -7.26 17.23 17.18
N GLU A 343 -8.48 16.92 16.71
CA GLU A 343 -9.65 16.77 17.58
C GLU A 343 -9.81 15.36 18.15
N TYR A 344 -9.55 14.31 17.33
CA TYR A 344 -9.83 12.92 17.71
C TYR A 344 -8.59 12.06 17.96
N ASN A 345 -7.37 12.59 17.78
CA ASN A 345 -6.09 11.89 17.95
C ASN A 345 -5.87 10.70 16.97
N ILE A 346 -6.70 10.57 15.96
CA ILE A 346 -6.58 9.56 14.90
C ILE A 346 -6.89 10.20 13.54
N THR A 347 -6.36 9.62 12.47
CA THR A 347 -6.69 10.10 11.12
C THR A 347 -8.08 9.65 10.69
N PRO A 348 -8.72 10.36 9.73
CA PRO A 348 -9.99 9.93 9.14
C PRO A 348 -9.93 8.50 8.60
N SER A 349 -8.84 8.13 7.93
CA SER A 349 -8.65 6.78 7.36
C SER A 349 -8.64 5.70 8.44
N ARG A 350 -7.90 5.93 9.50
CA ARG A 350 -7.83 4.99 10.63
C ARG A 350 -9.18 4.88 11.32
N TYR A 351 -9.87 6.00 11.53
CA TYR A 351 -11.20 6.03 12.11
C TYR A 351 -12.20 5.19 11.32
N VAL A 352 -12.26 5.40 9.99
CA VAL A 352 -13.11 4.59 9.10
C VAL A 352 -12.70 3.11 9.13
N GLY A 353 -11.39 2.82 9.16
CA GLY A 353 -10.89 1.45 9.31
C GLY A 353 -11.40 0.77 10.57
N GLU A 354 -11.35 1.45 11.71
CA GLU A 354 -11.86 0.94 12.99
C GLU A 354 -13.38 0.72 12.96
N LEU A 355 -14.15 1.64 12.36
CA LEU A 355 -15.60 1.47 12.17
C LEU A 355 -15.93 0.23 11.34
N ARG A 356 -15.25 0.05 10.21
CA ARG A 356 -15.43 -1.11 9.32
C ARG A 356 -15.07 -2.42 10.00
N LEU A 357 -13.95 -2.45 10.72
CA LEU A 357 -13.53 -3.66 11.46
C LEU A 357 -14.50 -4.01 12.58
N ASN A 358 -15.02 -3.02 13.32
CA ASN A 358 -16.02 -3.25 14.34
C ASN A 358 -17.33 -3.78 13.74
N MET A 359 -17.80 -3.21 12.63
CA MET A 359 -18.96 -3.73 11.92
C MET A 359 -18.72 -5.15 11.39
N ALA A 360 -17.52 -5.43 10.85
CA ALA A 360 -17.16 -6.76 10.39
C ALA A 360 -17.24 -7.81 11.53
N LYS A 361 -16.72 -7.48 12.71
CA LYS A 361 -16.83 -8.34 13.90
C LYS A 361 -18.30 -8.61 14.26
N ASN A 362 -19.12 -7.57 14.29
CA ASN A 362 -20.54 -7.71 14.59
C ASN A 362 -21.27 -8.59 13.56
N LEU A 363 -20.99 -8.42 12.26
CA LEU A 363 -21.57 -9.25 11.21
C LEU A 363 -21.18 -10.73 11.35
N MET A 364 -19.90 -11.01 11.64
CA MET A 364 -19.40 -12.37 11.84
C MET A 364 -19.94 -13.02 13.12
N GLN A 365 -20.13 -12.24 14.19
CA GLN A 365 -20.74 -12.72 15.44
C GLN A 365 -22.22 -13.07 15.26
N ASN A 366 -22.97 -12.21 14.56
CA ASN A 366 -24.40 -12.40 14.35
C ASN A 366 -24.73 -13.44 13.26
N ASN A 367 -23.78 -13.73 12.38
CA ASN A 367 -23.94 -14.74 11.31
C ASN A 367 -22.62 -15.50 11.07
N PRO A 368 -22.34 -16.56 11.86
CA PRO A 368 -21.12 -17.35 11.74
C PRO A 368 -20.95 -18.08 10.39
N GLU A 369 -22.00 -18.22 9.61
CA GLU A 369 -21.96 -18.83 8.26
C GLU A 369 -21.64 -17.83 7.14
N ILE A 370 -21.48 -16.54 7.47
CA ILE A 370 -21.21 -15.49 6.48
C ILE A 370 -19.84 -15.70 5.85
N ARG A 371 -19.77 -15.56 4.52
CA ARG A 371 -18.47 -15.65 3.83
C ARG A 371 -17.65 -14.39 4.07
N VAL A 372 -16.36 -14.54 4.31
CA VAL A 372 -15.42 -13.43 4.52
C VAL A 372 -15.46 -12.40 3.39
N LYS A 373 -15.68 -12.85 2.16
CA LYS A 373 -15.82 -11.96 0.99
C LYS A 373 -17.05 -11.07 1.12
N ASP A 374 -18.17 -11.65 1.54
CA ASP A 374 -19.42 -10.89 1.69
C ASP A 374 -19.33 -9.89 2.87
N VAL A 375 -18.63 -10.28 3.95
CA VAL A 375 -18.33 -9.36 5.05
C VAL A 375 -17.50 -8.17 4.56
N ALA A 376 -16.42 -8.43 3.79
CA ALA A 376 -15.57 -7.37 3.26
C ALA A 376 -16.37 -6.35 2.44
N GLU A 377 -17.22 -6.84 1.54
CA GLU A 377 -18.07 -6.01 0.68
C GLU A 377 -19.09 -5.20 1.49
N LEU A 378 -19.77 -5.82 2.45
CA LEU A 378 -20.77 -5.17 3.30
C LEU A 378 -20.20 -4.04 4.16
N VAL A 379 -18.95 -4.19 4.61
CA VAL A 379 -18.29 -3.15 5.41
C VAL A 379 -17.52 -2.12 4.58
N GLY A 380 -17.56 -2.23 3.25
CA GLY A 380 -17.03 -1.23 2.32
C GLY A 380 -15.58 -1.44 1.86
N PHE A 381 -15.02 -2.66 1.99
CA PHE A 381 -13.74 -2.99 1.35
C PHE A 381 -13.96 -3.51 -0.07
N THR A 382 -13.28 -2.91 -1.02
CA THR A 382 -13.33 -3.33 -2.44
C THR A 382 -12.50 -4.59 -2.72
N ASP A 383 -11.51 -4.89 -1.89
CA ASP A 383 -10.64 -6.08 -1.98
C ASP A 383 -10.70 -6.88 -0.67
N TYR A 384 -11.23 -8.10 -0.74
CA TYR A 384 -11.35 -8.97 0.43
C TYR A 384 -9.99 -9.49 0.94
N PHE A 385 -8.96 -9.60 0.09
CA PHE A 385 -7.61 -9.96 0.52
C PHE A 385 -6.97 -8.84 1.34
N TYR A 386 -7.21 -7.61 0.90
CA TYR A 386 -6.80 -6.44 1.67
C TYR A 386 -7.54 -6.36 3.01
N PHE A 387 -8.86 -6.54 3.01
CA PHE A 387 -9.65 -6.65 4.25
C PHE A 387 -9.07 -7.71 5.20
N SER A 388 -8.76 -8.91 4.69
CA SER A 388 -8.23 -10.00 5.51
C SER A 388 -6.87 -9.66 6.13
N ARG A 389 -6.02 -8.89 5.44
CA ARG A 389 -4.73 -8.41 5.98
C ARG A 389 -4.93 -7.37 7.07
N VAL A 390 -5.80 -6.38 6.83
CA VAL A 390 -6.12 -5.32 7.79
C VAL A 390 -6.73 -5.93 9.05
N PHE A 391 -7.70 -6.83 8.90
CA PHE A 391 -8.33 -7.52 9.99
C PHE A 391 -7.32 -8.34 10.83
N LYS A 392 -6.45 -9.12 10.17
CA LYS A 392 -5.40 -9.88 10.85
C LYS A 392 -4.39 -8.98 11.56
N SER A 393 -4.03 -7.86 10.97
CA SER A 393 -3.11 -6.90 11.59
C SER A 393 -3.71 -6.27 12.85
N HIS A 394 -5.03 -6.09 12.90
CA HIS A 394 -5.74 -5.49 14.03
C HIS A 394 -6.08 -6.52 15.12
N GLU A 395 -6.62 -7.66 14.72
CA GLU A 395 -7.14 -8.67 15.65
C GLU A 395 -6.12 -9.80 15.95
N GLY A 396 -4.97 -9.82 15.25
CA GLY A 396 -3.95 -10.86 15.39
C GLY A 396 -4.27 -12.18 14.65
N ILE A 397 -5.53 -12.41 14.28
CA ILE A 397 -6.01 -13.62 13.58
C ILE A 397 -6.78 -13.24 12.31
N THR A 398 -6.85 -14.17 11.36
CA THR A 398 -7.61 -13.95 10.13
C THR A 398 -9.11 -13.92 10.35
N PRO A 399 -9.94 -13.27 9.50
CA PRO A 399 -11.39 -13.31 9.61
C PRO A 399 -11.97 -14.72 9.67
N SER A 400 -11.44 -15.66 8.89
CA SER A 400 -11.86 -17.06 8.92
C SER A 400 -11.53 -17.77 10.24
N GLN A 401 -10.39 -17.43 10.87
CA GLN A 401 -10.04 -17.93 12.20
C GLN A 401 -10.94 -17.31 13.29
N TYR A 402 -11.27 -16.03 13.12
CA TYR A 402 -12.19 -15.32 14.01
C TYR A 402 -13.58 -15.94 13.99
N ILE A 403 -14.16 -16.22 12.82
CA ILE A 403 -15.45 -16.92 12.68
C ILE A 403 -15.40 -18.30 13.37
N LYS A 404 -14.35 -19.09 13.13
CA LYS A 404 -14.19 -20.41 13.79
C LYS A 404 -14.09 -20.32 15.31
N SER A 405 -13.43 -19.29 15.84
CA SER A 405 -13.31 -19.11 17.29
C SER A 405 -14.65 -18.80 17.95
N ILE A 406 -15.53 -18.05 17.29
CA ILE A 406 -16.88 -17.74 17.78
C ILE A 406 -17.77 -19.01 17.76
N SER A 407 -17.76 -19.74 16.63
CA SER A 407 -18.57 -20.96 16.48
C SER A 407 -18.21 -22.04 17.50
N ASN A 408 -16.97 -22.08 17.98
CA ASN A 408 -16.54 -23.03 19.02
C ASN A 408 -16.91 -22.59 20.43
N THR A 409 -17.21 -21.30 20.66
CA THR A 409 -17.58 -20.78 21.98
C THR A 409 -19.04 -21.06 22.29
N ASP A 410 -19.91 -21.11 21.27
CA ASP A 410 -21.35 -21.44 21.44
C ASP A 410 -21.64 -22.94 21.62
N SER A 411 -20.61 -23.79 21.41
CA SER A 411 -20.75 -25.25 21.54
C SER A 411 -20.20 -25.82 22.87
N ALA A 412 -19.87 -24.99 23.87
CA ALA A 412 -19.53 -25.47 25.20
C ALA A 412 -20.80 -25.92 25.91
N PRO A 413 -20.95 -27.20 26.35
CA PRO A 413 -22.10 -27.63 27.06
C PRO A 413 -22.13 -26.97 28.44
N GLU A 414 -23.28 -26.40 28.81
CA GLU A 414 -23.60 -26.10 30.19
C GLU A 414 -23.42 -27.39 30.98
N THR A 415 -22.32 -27.49 31.70
CA THR A 415 -22.17 -28.55 32.72
C THR A 415 -22.90 -28.10 33.96
N GLU A 416 -23.98 -28.81 34.24
CA GLU A 416 -24.69 -28.82 35.52
C GLU A 416 -23.75 -29.04 36.72
#